data_fc18473a20491cb46eb0b92b726179d6
#
_entry.id   fc18473a20491cb46eb0b92b726179d6
#
_cell.length_a   1.000
_cell.length_b   1.000
_cell.length_c   1.000
_cell.angle_alpha   90.00
_cell.angle_beta   90.00
_cell.angle_gamma   90.00
#
_symmetry.space_group_name_H-M   'P 1'
#
loop_
_entity.id
_entity.type
_entity.pdbx_description
1 polymer ?
#
loop_
_entity_poly.entity_id
_entity_poly.type
_entity_poly.pdbx_seq_one_letter_code
_entity_poly.pdbx_strand_id
1 'polypeptide(L)'
;MRMGSGYHTSLVFRYLDTFPRPAGVPPWPQLIPEPTAEVLEERIATGNRLVGDPDEVARGVQMYADVGCDQLIFGLLASTQPQDAAVHTAELFGREVIPRFDRDPVHSTVRMREAAR
;
A
#
# COMPACT_ATOMS: atom_id res chain seq x y z
N MET A 1 16.36 4.45 1.55
CA MET A 1 16.17 3.30 0.64
C MET A 1 15.32 3.76 -0.54
N ARG A 2 15.88 3.86 -1.75
CA ARG A 2 15.10 4.26 -2.94
C ARG A 2 14.29 3.04 -3.41
N MET A 3 13.03 3.02 -3.13
CA MET A 3 12.14 2.00 -3.66
C MET A 3 11.77 2.40 -5.10
N GLY A 4 12.11 1.56 -6.07
CA GLY A 4 11.85 1.78 -7.50
C GLY A 4 10.36 1.73 -7.86
N SER A 5 9.56 2.59 -7.22
CA SER A 5 8.12 2.68 -7.47
C SER A 5 7.79 3.16 -8.88
N GLY A 6 8.68 3.96 -9.47
CA GLY A 6 8.49 4.52 -10.79
C GLY A 6 8.42 3.47 -11.90
N TYR A 7 9.24 2.41 -11.83
CA TYR A 7 9.21 1.34 -12.83
C TYR A 7 7.90 0.58 -12.83
N HIS A 8 7.45 0.14 -11.65
CA HIS A 8 6.20 -0.61 -11.51
C HIS A 8 4.99 0.21 -11.99
N THR A 9 4.90 1.46 -11.54
CA THR A 9 3.81 2.36 -11.94
C THR A 9 3.84 2.65 -13.44
N SER A 10 5.03 2.83 -14.04
CA SER A 10 5.18 3.02 -15.48
C SER A 10 4.71 1.80 -16.28
N LEU A 11 4.97 0.58 -15.80
CA LEU A 11 4.45 -0.64 -16.41
C LEU A 11 2.94 -0.73 -16.33
N VAL A 12 2.35 -0.38 -15.19
CA VAL A 12 0.88 -0.37 -15.03
C VAL A 12 0.25 0.56 -16.07
N PHE A 13 0.76 1.78 -16.25
CA PHE A 13 0.24 2.70 -17.26
C PHE A 13 0.47 2.23 -18.68
N ARG A 14 1.52 1.46 -18.95
CA ARG A 14 1.72 0.82 -20.27
C ARG A 14 0.66 -0.23 -20.56
N TYR A 15 0.35 -1.10 -19.60
CA TYR A 15 -0.66 -2.15 -19.78
C TYR A 15 -2.08 -1.63 -19.80
N LEU A 16 -2.31 -0.45 -19.22
CA LEU A 16 -3.61 0.23 -19.19
C LEU A 16 -3.73 1.31 -20.28
N ASP A 17 -3.20 1.05 -21.49
CA ASP A 17 -3.27 1.99 -22.62
C ASP A 17 -4.70 2.37 -23.05
N THR A 18 -5.69 1.66 -22.53
CA THR A 18 -7.12 1.96 -22.71
C THR A 18 -7.60 3.14 -21.84
N PHE A 19 -6.82 3.54 -20.84
CA PHE A 19 -7.17 4.66 -19.96
C PHE A 19 -6.41 5.92 -20.35
N PRO A 20 -7.05 7.11 -20.24
CA PRO A 20 -6.34 8.36 -20.42
C PRO A 20 -5.15 8.45 -19.47
N ARG A 21 -3.98 8.75 -20.01
CA ARG A 21 -2.78 8.92 -19.18
C ARG A 21 -2.92 10.18 -18.34
N PRO A 22 -2.69 10.13 -17.03
CA PRO A 22 -2.73 11.32 -16.18
C PRO A 22 -1.71 12.37 -16.65
N ALA A 23 -2.03 13.64 -16.44
CA ALA A 23 -1.11 14.74 -16.73
C ALA A 23 0.21 14.55 -15.96
N GLY A 24 1.33 14.76 -16.64
CA GLY A 24 2.66 14.61 -16.04
C GLY A 24 3.22 13.17 -16.03
N VAL A 25 2.44 12.16 -16.45
CA VAL A 25 2.95 10.80 -16.61
C VAL A 25 3.62 10.67 -17.98
N PRO A 26 4.94 10.39 -18.03
CA PRO A 26 5.66 10.28 -19.29
C PRO A 26 5.23 9.01 -20.06
N PRO A 27 5.34 9.03 -21.41
CA PRO A 27 5.09 7.84 -22.22
C PRO A 27 6.19 6.80 -22.00
N TRP A 28 5.82 5.50 -22.08
CA TRP A 28 6.82 4.44 -22.15
C TRP A 28 7.75 4.61 -23.37
N PRO A 29 9.07 4.38 -23.26
CA PRO A 29 9.79 3.74 -22.14
C PRO A 29 10.31 4.70 -21.05
N GLN A 30 9.91 5.94 -21.06
CA GLN A 30 10.30 6.86 -19.99
C GLN A 30 9.66 6.43 -18.67
N LEU A 31 10.46 6.40 -17.60
CA LEU A 31 9.96 6.06 -16.29
C LEU A 31 9.38 7.28 -15.58
N ILE A 32 8.34 7.06 -14.78
CA ILE A 32 7.84 8.08 -13.86
C ILE A 32 8.97 8.43 -12.89
N PRO A 33 9.29 9.73 -12.72
CA PRO A 33 10.32 10.15 -11.77
C PRO A 33 10.01 9.69 -10.35
N GLU A 34 11.06 9.41 -9.58
CA GLU A 34 10.89 9.17 -8.16
C GLU A 34 10.32 10.43 -7.48
N PRO A 35 9.40 10.28 -6.52
CA PRO A 35 8.83 11.42 -5.82
C PRO A 35 9.91 12.16 -5.00
N THR A 36 9.76 13.46 -4.86
CA THR A 36 10.57 14.25 -3.92
C THR A 36 10.25 13.84 -2.48
N ALA A 37 11.09 14.25 -1.53
CA ALA A 37 10.85 13.97 -0.11
C ALA A 37 9.51 14.55 0.36
N GLU A 38 9.19 15.79 -0.04
CA GLU A 38 7.94 16.46 0.32
C GLU A 38 6.71 15.71 -0.20
N VAL A 39 6.76 15.24 -1.46
CA VAL A 39 5.67 14.45 -2.06
C VAL A 39 5.54 13.08 -1.36
N LEU A 40 6.65 12.50 -0.95
CA LEU A 40 6.62 11.25 -0.19
C LEU A 40 6.00 11.44 1.19
N GLU A 41 6.39 12.49 1.91
CA GLU A 41 5.81 12.83 3.21
C GLU A 41 4.31 13.11 3.12
N GLU A 42 3.86 13.85 2.11
CA GLU A 42 2.44 14.07 1.86
C GLU A 42 1.69 12.76 1.61
N ARG A 43 2.26 11.84 0.81
CA ARG A 43 1.64 10.54 0.55
C ARG A 43 1.57 9.65 1.78
N ILE A 44 2.54 9.74 2.68
CA ILE A 44 2.51 9.05 3.98
C ILE A 44 1.43 9.66 4.87
N ALA A 45 1.39 10.99 4.99
CA ALA A 45 0.41 11.69 5.81
C ALA A 45 -1.04 11.47 5.36
N THR A 46 -1.27 11.29 4.06
CA THR A 46 -2.60 11.02 3.47
C THR A 46 -2.96 9.53 3.38
N GLY A 47 -2.12 8.62 3.87
CA GLY A 47 -2.35 7.17 3.78
C GLY A 47 -2.12 6.55 2.40
N ASN A 48 -1.70 7.35 1.41
CA ASN A 48 -1.37 6.83 0.07
C ASN A 48 -0.10 5.96 0.04
N ARG A 49 0.71 6.03 1.09
CA ARG A 49 1.89 5.18 1.31
C ARG A 49 1.95 4.78 2.78
N LEU A 50 1.96 3.49 3.04
CA LEU A 50 2.11 2.93 4.38
C LEU A 50 3.58 2.55 4.57
N VAL A 51 4.38 3.52 4.97
CA VAL A 51 5.83 3.40 5.16
C VAL A 51 6.20 4.11 6.46
N GLY A 52 7.09 3.52 7.23
CA GLY A 52 7.55 4.08 8.50
C GLY A 52 7.80 3.00 9.53
N ASP A 53 7.79 3.39 10.79
CA ASP A 53 7.78 2.46 11.90
C ASP A 53 6.40 1.78 12.09
N PRO A 54 6.28 0.75 12.95
CA PRO A 54 5.00 0.06 13.14
C PRO A 54 3.85 0.96 13.58
N ASP A 55 4.11 2.03 14.33
CA ASP A 55 3.08 2.97 14.79
C ASP A 55 2.62 3.89 13.66
N GLU A 56 3.53 4.35 12.82
CA GLU A 56 3.22 5.14 11.62
C GLU A 56 2.40 4.32 10.64
N VAL A 57 2.81 3.08 10.38
CA VAL A 57 2.05 2.17 9.51
C VAL A 57 0.68 1.86 10.09
N ALA A 58 0.58 1.61 11.40
CA ALA A 58 -0.70 1.35 12.05
C ALA A 58 -1.65 2.57 11.96
N ARG A 59 -1.16 3.81 12.09
CA ARG A 59 -1.97 5.01 11.87
C ARG A 59 -2.52 5.06 10.44
N GLY A 60 -1.70 4.73 9.45
CA GLY A 60 -2.16 4.64 8.06
C GLY A 60 -3.20 3.55 7.83
N VAL A 61 -3.02 2.36 8.41
CA VAL A 61 -4.03 1.27 8.36
C VAL A 61 -5.34 1.71 9.02
N GLN A 62 -5.26 2.45 10.14
CA GLN A 62 -6.46 2.96 10.82
C GLN A 62 -7.29 3.87 9.92
N MET A 63 -6.67 4.72 9.10
CA MET A 63 -7.40 5.58 8.15
C MET A 63 -8.27 4.78 7.18
N TYR A 64 -7.81 3.60 6.73
CA TYR A 64 -8.60 2.70 5.90
C TYR A 64 -9.71 2.00 6.69
N ALA A 65 -9.43 1.59 7.92
CA ALA A 65 -10.44 1.00 8.80
C ALA A 65 -11.56 1.98 9.11
N ASP A 66 -11.24 3.25 9.35
CA ASP A 66 -12.22 4.31 9.69
C ASP A 66 -13.21 4.61 8.54
N VAL A 67 -12.81 4.39 7.30
CA VAL A 67 -13.72 4.51 6.13
C VAL A 67 -14.41 3.20 5.78
N GLY A 68 -14.29 2.15 6.59
CA GLY A 68 -14.99 0.89 6.42
C GLY A 68 -14.32 -0.09 5.46
N CYS A 69 -13.01 0.01 5.28
CA CYS A 69 -12.27 -0.96 4.48
C CYS A 69 -12.14 -2.29 5.25
N ASP A 70 -12.67 -3.37 4.70
CA ASP A 70 -12.65 -4.70 5.33
C ASP A 70 -11.35 -5.47 5.10
N GLN A 71 -10.62 -5.13 4.05
CA GLN A 71 -9.40 -5.85 3.68
C GLN A 71 -8.40 -4.92 3.00
N LEU A 72 -7.14 -5.00 3.44
CA LEU A 72 -6.01 -4.35 2.79
C LEU A 72 -5.04 -5.40 2.26
N ILE A 73 -4.56 -5.18 1.03
CA ILE A 73 -3.52 -5.99 0.41
C ILE A 73 -2.24 -5.16 0.33
N PHE A 74 -1.18 -5.63 0.96
CA PHE A 74 0.11 -4.94 0.99
C PHE A 74 1.07 -5.52 -0.03
N GLY A 75 1.63 -4.67 -0.87
CA GLY A 75 2.76 -5.00 -1.73
C GLY A 75 4.07 -4.82 -0.96
N LEU A 76 4.61 -5.90 -0.40
CA LEU A 76 5.88 -5.87 0.34
C LEU A 76 7.11 -6.02 -0.55
N LEU A 77 6.92 -6.50 -1.78
CA LEU A 77 7.99 -6.83 -2.70
C LEU A 77 8.13 -5.74 -3.77
N ALA A 78 9.13 -4.88 -3.63
CA ALA A 78 9.64 -4.10 -4.74
C ALA A 78 10.80 -4.87 -5.39
N SER A 79 10.87 -4.86 -6.72
CA SER A 79 11.92 -5.58 -7.50
C SER A 79 13.36 -5.19 -7.12
N THR A 80 13.54 -4.09 -6.42
CA THR A 80 14.83 -3.56 -5.97
C THR A 80 15.09 -3.77 -4.48
N GLN A 81 14.16 -4.39 -3.74
CA GLN A 81 14.30 -4.61 -2.31
C GLN A 81 15.00 -5.95 -2.05
N PRO A 82 16.06 -6.00 -1.22
CA PRO A 82 16.65 -7.25 -0.77
C PRO A 82 15.60 -8.15 -0.10
N GLN A 83 15.71 -9.45 -0.35
CA GLN A 83 14.72 -10.42 0.16
C GLN A 83 14.66 -10.44 1.69
N ASP A 84 15.80 -10.33 2.35
CA ASP A 84 15.90 -10.28 3.82
C ASP A 84 15.16 -9.08 4.41
N ALA A 85 15.23 -7.92 3.75
CA ALA A 85 14.47 -6.73 4.15
C ALA A 85 12.96 -6.91 3.96
N ALA A 86 12.54 -7.61 2.90
CA ALA A 86 11.13 -7.92 2.67
C ALA A 86 10.60 -8.90 3.72
N VAL A 87 11.35 -9.95 4.04
CA VAL A 87 11.02 -10.92 5.10
C VAL A 87 10.92 -10.22 6.45
N HIS A 88 11.93 -9.41 6.81
CA HIS A 88 11.93 -8.64 8.05
C HIS A 88 10.70 -7.70 8.15
N THR A 89 10.34 -7.03 7.05
CA THR A 89 9.15 -6.18 7.00
C THR A 89 7.87 -6.98 7.24
N ALA A 90 7.74 -8.16 6.61
CA ALA A 90 6.58 -9.03 6.81
C ALA A 90 6.47 -9.53 8.26
N GLU A 91 7.58 -9.96 8.84
CA GLU A 91 7.62 -10.40 10.25
C GLU A 91 7.26 -9.28 11.21
N LEU A 92 7.82 -8.08 11.01
CA LEU A 92 7.54 -6.91 11.84
C LEU A 92 6.06 -6.50 11.73
N PHE A 93 5.52 -6.44 10.50
CA PHE A 93 4.13 -6.14 10.25
C PHE A 93 3.18 -7.17 10.89
N GLY A 94 3.50 -8.45 10.75
CA GLY A 94 2.73 -9.55 11.34
C GLY A 94 2.71 -9.52 12.87
N ARG A 95 3.81 -9.12 13.49
CA ARG A 95 3.94 -9.08 14.95
C ARG A 95 3.37 -7.80 15.56
N GLU A 96 3.58 -6.64 14.92
CA GLU A 96 3.33 -5.34 15.56
C GLU A 96 2.08 -4.62 15.02
N VAL A 97 1.65 -4.91 13.78
CA VAL A 97 0.54 -4.19 13.14
C VAL A 97 -0.72 -5.05 13.06
N ILE A 98 -0.64 -6.25 12.48
CA ILE A 98 -1.82 -7.12 12.29
C ILE A 98 -2.63 -7.31 13.58
N PRO A 99 -2.03 -7.61 14.77
CA PRO A 99 -2.80 -7.87 15.98
C PRO A 99 -3.59 -6.66 16.49
N ARG A 100 -3.29 -5.46 16.02
CA ARG A 100 -4.04 -4.25 16.39
C ARG A 100 -5.41 -4.17 15.71
N PHE A 101 -5.55 -4.80 14.55
CA PHE A 101 -6.72 -4.71 13.68
C PHE A 101 -7.47 -6.04 13.56
N ASP A 102 -6.77 -7.14 13.48
CA ASP A 102 -7.34 -8.49 13.37
C ASP A 102 -7.66 -9.06 14.77
N ARG A 103 -8.67 -8.46 15.41
CA ARG A 103 -9.12 -8.84 16.76
C ARG A 103 -10.32 -9.76 16.76
N ASP A 104 -11.01 -9.85 15.63
CA ASP A 104 -12.23 -10.63 15.47
C ASP A 104 -12.04 -11.62 14.32
N PRO A 105 -12.05 -12.94 14.59
CA PRO A 105 -11.85 -13.97 13.57
C PRO A 105 -13.05 -14.08 12.61
N VAL A 106 -14.18 -13.41 12.91
CA VAL A 106 -15.37 -13.46 12.05
C VAL A 106 -15.32 -12.33 11.04
N HIS A 107 -15.10 -12.67 9.78
CA HIS A 107 -15.08 -11.71 8.69
C HIS A 107 -16.42 -10.96 8.58
N SER A 108 -16.37 -9.65 8.29
CA SER A 108 -17.55 -8.76 8.17
C SER A 108 -18.61 -9.31 7.23
N THR A 109 -18.22 -9.93 6.11
CA THR A 109 -19.16 -10.54 5.16
C THR A 109 -19.95 -11.71 5.74
N VAL A 110 -19.41 -12.44 6.71
CA VAL A 110 -20.15 -13.51 7.41
C VAL A 110 -21.25 -12.87 8.24
N ARG A 111 -20.92 -11.85 9.01
CA ARG A 111 -21.89 -11.10 9.83
C ARG A 111 -23.00 -10.46 8.97
N MET A 112 -22.63 -9.86 7.83
CA MET A 112 -23.62 -9.29 6.91
C MET A 112 -24.57 -10.34 6.35
N ARG A 113 -24.08 -11.54 6.00
CA ARG A 113 -24.92 -12.65 5.52
C ARG A 113 -25.84 -13.20 6.59
N GLU A 114 -25.38 -13.24 7.84
CA GLU A 114 -26.20 -13.69 8.97
C GLU A 114 -27.29 -12.67 9.32
N ALA A 115 -26.97 -11.38 9.28
CA ALA A 115 -27.92 -10.30 9.51
C ALA A 115 -29.00 -10.16 8.41
N ALA A 116 -28.74 -10.68 7.20
CA ALA A 116 -29.67 -10.64 6.05
C ALA A 116 -30.61 -11.88 5.97
N ARG A 117 -30.53 -12.82 6.90
CA ARG A 117 -31.38 -14.01 7.00
C ARG A 117 -32.54 -13.78 7.95
#